data_b7fa8d7cefa81f28e042d744e80a5dfb
#
_entry.id   b7fa8d7cefa81f28e042d744e80a5dfb
#
_cell.length_a   1.000
_cell.length_b   1.000
_cell.length_c   1.000
_cell.angle_alpha   90.00
_cell.angle_beta   90.00
_cell.angle_gamma   90.00
#
_symmetry.space_group_name_H-M   'P 1'
#
loop_
_entity.id
_entity.type
_entity.pdbx_description
1 polymer ?
#
loop_
_entity_poly.entity_id
_entity_poly.type
_entity_poly.pdbx_seq_one_letter_code
_entity_poly.pdbx_strand_id
1 'polypeptide(L)'
;MSATANSAPAIASPAVAAAAPRVASIDIFRGLTMLVMIFVNDLADVRGLPWWTYHAHARQDLMTYVDMVFPFFLFIVGMSMPLAIARRLKQNPSHAALWLHVALRSCGLIVLGLILANADKADPTRMPISGPAWALLGLTGGILVWLVPSRDPRYRRLYLALRIIGLLLLIFVYAIFRRTTGNGSVAHGSVAWIDGSYPEILGLIGYAYFSVALLYIPTRRWQWAPLAWFAALTAFCALIVARILPWPPHLPLYVWPFGTGASASIVMAGVVTSTIVLRPDYKSLRTRILLALGFAVAMLAAAWILTPLGISKIRATPTWCLASSGAAVLAFLLLYWICDLRSRTRWAVFVKPAGENTLLTYLLPDLYYFLTAIIGFHYFETHLRSGWPGVIRSLVFTALILAISALLTRRRIRLQL
;
A
#
# COMPACT_ATOMS: atom_id res chain seq x y z
N MET A 1 -16.85 -43.34 62.47
CA MET A 1 -17.47 -43.05 61.16
C MET A 1 -16.88 -41.76 60.66
N SER A 2 -15.91 -41.88 59.77
CA SER A 2 -15.15 -40.73 59.15
C SER A 2 -15.64 -40.55 57.73
N ALA A 3 -16.22 -39.38 57.47
CA ALA A 3 -16.68 -39.00 56.10
C ALA A 3 -15.55 -38.41 55.35
N THR A 4 -15.07 -39.12 54.31
CA THR A 4 -14.10 -38.61 53.32
C THR A 4 -14.82 -37.74 52.31
N ALA A 5 -14.53 -36.43 52.35
CA ALA A 5 -15.00 -35.46 51.36
C ALA A 5 -14.22 -35.67 50.07
N ASN A 6 -14.95 -36.03 49.01
CA ASN A 6 -14.46 -36.20 47.66
C ASN A 6 -14.37 -34.82 46.97
N SER A 7 -13.17 -34.24 46.84
CA SER A 7 -12.94 -33.00 46.13
C SER A 7 -12.84 -33.29 44.61
N ALA A 8 -13.84 -32.84 43.85
CA ALA A 8 -13.82 -32.89 42.40
C ALA A 8 -12.67 -32.03 41.84
N PRO A 9 -11.97 -32.50 40.78
CA PRO A 9 -10.89 -31.72 40.16
C PRO A 9 -11.46 -30.47 39.46
N ALA A 10 -10.88 -29.31 39.78
CA ALA A 10 -11.18 -28.05 39.11
C ALA A 10 -10.86 -28.15 37.61
N ILE A 11 -11.87 -27.95 36.77
CA ILE A 11 -11.73 -27.86 35.35
C ILE A 11 -10.87 -26.62 35.05
N ALA A 12 -9.63 -26.84 34.61
CA ALA A 12 -8.73 -25.77 34.18
C ALA A 12 -9.36 -25.06 32.98
N SER A 13 -9.66 -23.77 33.14
CA SER A 13 -10.09 -22.87 32.05
C SER A 13 -9.10 -22.97 30.88
N PRO A 14 -9.58 -23.13 29.63
CA PRO A 14 -8.67 -23.20 28.49
C PRO A 14 -7.86 -21.90 28.40
N ALA A 15 -6.55 -22.02 28.52
CA ALA A 15 -5.61 -20.90 28.35
C ALA A 15 -5.91 -20.19 27.04
N VAL A 16 -6.31 -18.93 27.14
CA VAL A 16 -6.49 -18.03 25.98
C VAL A 16 -5.19 -18.07 25.20
N ALA A 17 -5.19 -18.71 24.05
CA ALA A 17 -4.02 -18.83 23.18
C ALA A 17 -3.49 -17.41 22.90
N ALA A 18 -2.32 -17.10 23.44
CA ALA A 18 -1.66 -15.81 23.27
C ALA A 18 -1.59 -15.47 21.78
N ALA A 19 -2.16 -14.33 21.41
CA ALA A 19 -2.08 -13.84 20.05
C ALA A 19 -0.60 -13.76 19.66
N ALA A 20 -0.23 -14.32 18.50
CA ALA A 20 1.15 -14.27 17.99
C ALA A 20 1.70 -12.84 18.12
N PRO A 21 2.90 -12.64 18.65
CA PRO A 21 3.44 -11.32 18.93
C PRO A 21 3.46 -10.48 17.65
N ARG A 22 2.95 -9.26 17.74
CA ARG A 22 2.96 -8.31 16.64
C ARG A 22 4.41 -7.90 16.38
N VAL A 23 4.87 -8.01 15.14
CA VAL A 23 6.22 -7.60 14.74
C VAL A 23 6.23 -6.07 14.64
N ALA A 24 6.83 -5.40 15.62
CA ALA A 24 6.80 -3.94 15.73
C ALA A 24 7.47 -3.24 14.56
N SER A 25 8.57 -3.80 14.04
CA SER A 25 9.30 -3.26 12.90
C SER A 25 8.45 -3.11 11.64
N ILE A 26 7.50 -4.03 11.38
CA ILE A 26 6.62 -3.93 10.20
C ILE A 26 5.69 -2.71 10.33
N ASP A 27 5.06 -2.52 11.49
CA ASP A 27 4.14 -1.40 11.70
C ASP A 27 4.90 -0.06 11.69
N ILE A 28 6.10 -0.02 12.27
CA ILE A 28 6.97 1.16 12.28
C ILE A 28 7.49 1.46 10.87
N PHE A 29 7.95 0.45 10.12
CA PHE A 29 8.41 0.63 8.75
C PHE A 29 7.29 1.18 7.86
N ARG A 30 6.07 0.66 8.00
CA ARG A 30 4.90 1.16 7.29
C ARG A 30 4.60 2.61 7.67
N GLY A 31 4.66 2.96 8.95
CA GLY A 31 4.45 4.33 9.43
C GLY A 31 5.51 5.31 8.93
N LEU A 32 6.79 4.92 8.92
CA LEU A 32 7.87 5.72 8.35
C LEU A 32 7.70 5.92 6.84
N THR A 33 7.36 4.85 6.12
CA THR A 33 7.09 4.93 4.68
C THR A 33 5.92 5.87 4.39
N MET A 34 4.85 5.83 5.22
CA MET A 34 3.72 6.76 5.10
C MET A 34 4.13 8.21 5.37
N LEU A 35 4.95 8.46 6.40
CA LEU A 35 5.48 9.79 6.69
C LEU A 35 6.23 10.35 5.48
N VAL A 36 7.20 9.56 4.97
CA VAL A 36 8.00 9.99 3.82
C VAL A 36 7.12 10.19 2.59
N MET A 37 6.12 9.32 2.35
CA MET A 37 5.22 9.41 1.20
C MET A 37 4.39 10.69 1.23
N ILE A 38 3.78 11.04 2.37
CA ILE A 38 3.01 12.29 2.51
C ILE A 38 3.92 13.49 2.28
N PHE A 39 5.11 13.47 2.87
CA PHE A 39 6.08 14.54 2.73
C PHE A 39 6.53 14.74 1.28
N VAL A 40 6.96 13.68 0.59
CA VAL A 40 7.47 13.81 -0.79
C VAL A 40 6.37 14.12 -1.80
N ASN A 41 5.14 13.67 -1.57
CA ASN A 41 4.00 14.01 -2.44
C ASN A 41 3.66 15.51 -2.33
N ASP A 42 3.62 16.07 -1.13
CA ASP A 42 3.40 17.53 -0.95
C ASP A 42 4.61 18.36 -1.40
N LEU A 43 5.82 17.80 -1.26
CA LEU A 43 7.06 18.44 -1.70
C LEU A 43 7.20 18.50 -3.24
N ALA A 44 6.53 17.59 -3.96
CA ALA A 44 6.64 17.49 -5.42
C ALA A 44 6.31 18.79 -6.16
N ASP A 45 5.42 19.62 -5.59
CA ASP A 45 5.02 20.91 -6.15
C ASP A 45 5.90 22.10 -5.69
N VAL A 46 6.87 21.89 -4.82
CA VAL A 46 7.79 22.92 -4.35
C VAL A 46 8.90 23.14 -5.36
N ARG A 47 9.11 24.37 -5.82
CA ARG A 47 10.10 24.73 -6.85
C ARG A 47 11.44 25.10 -6.24
N GLY A 48 12.52 25.00 -7.03
CA GLY A 48 13.85 25.48 -6.63
C GLY A 48 14.57 24.58 -5.61
N LEU A 49 14.21 23.32 -5.53
CA LEU A 49 14.90 22.32 -4.73
C LEU A 49 15.93 21.54 -5.57
N PRO A 50 16.90 20.89 -4.93
CA PRO A 50 17.84 20.00 -5.62
C PRO A 50 17.11 18.88 -6.37
N TRP A 51 17.63 18.48 -7.53
CA TRP A 51 17.00 17.49 -8.41
C TRP A 51 16.67 16.14 -7.72
N TRP A 52 17.48 15.72 -6.78
CA TRP A 52 17.27 14.46 -6.04
C TRP A 52 16.09 14.46 -5.08
N THR A 53 15.43 15.60 -4.87
CA THR A 53 14.19 15.73 -4.07
C THR A 53 12.92 15.48 -4.88
N TYR A 54 13.05 15.31 -6.18
CA TYR A 54 11.95 15.04 -7.10
C TYR A 54 12.02 13.63 -7.65
N HIS A 55 10.94 13.19 -8.28
CA HIS A 55 10.93 11.97 -9.08
C HIS A 55 11.86 12.12 -10.29
N ALA A 56 12.61 11.07 -10.60
CA ALA A 56 13.36 11.00 -11.84
C ALA A 56 12.41 10.97 -13.06
N HIS A 57 12.77 11.69 -14.12
CA HIS A 57 11.96 11.70 -15.34
C HIS A 57 12.03 10.36 -16.09
N ALA A 58 10.96 10.02 -16.85
CA ALA A 58 10.86 8.77 -17.61
C ALA A 58 12.02 8.53 -18.59
N ARG A 59 12.62 9.61 -19.12
CA ARG A 59 13.74 9.55 -20.08
C ARG A 59 15.11 9.43 -19.42
N GLN A 60 15.18 9.56 -18.09
CA GLN A 60 16.42 9.47 -17.33
C GLN A 60 16.59 8.04 -16.79
N ASP A 61 17.81 7.51 -16.92
CA ASP A 61 18.21 6.27 -16.27
C ASP A 61 18.73 6.58 -14.87
N LEU A 62 17.81 6.99 -14.00
CA LEU A 62 18.09 7.50 -12.67
C LEU A 62 16.97 7.11 -11.69
N MET A 63 17.33 6.95 -10.46
CA MET A 63 16.42 6.72 -9.33
C MET A 63 16.81 7.64 -8.17
N THR A 64 15.85 8.36 -7.61
CA THR A 64 16.03 9.15 -6.39
C THR A 64 15.44 8.41 -5.19
N TYR A 65 15.65 8.93 -3.96
CA TYR A 65 15.01 8.35 -2.77
C TYR A 65 13.48 8.43 -2.84
N VAL A 66 12.94 9.43 -3.55
CA VAL A 66 11.48 9.59 -3.77
C VAL A 66 10.91 8.40 -4.54
N ASP A 67 11.68 7.87 -5.48
CA ASP A 67 11.28 6.72 -6.29
C ASP A 67 11.31 5.39 -5.53
N MET A 68 11.89 5.36 -4.32
CA MET A 68 11.95 4.17 -3.45
C MET A 68 10.76 4.07 -2.49
N VAL A 69 10.00 5.15 -2.28
CA VAL A 69 8.91 5.19 -1.29
C VAL A 69 7.79 4.21 -1.63
N PHE A 70 7.32 4.24 -2.88
CA PHE A 70 6.28 3.31 -3.35
C PHE A 70 6.72 1.84 -3.32
N PRO A 71 7.90 1.45 -3.82
CA PRO A 71 8.43 0.09 -3.65
C PRO A 71 8.52 -0.37 -2.20
N PHE A 72 8.93 0.49 -1.29
CA PHE A 72 8.98 0.15 0.14
C PHE A 72 7.60 -0.19 0.66
N PHE A 73 6.57 0.53 0.23
CA PHE A 73 5.20 0.23 0.59
C PHE A 73 4.74 -1.13 0.05
N LEU A 74 5.01 -1.42 -1.23
CA LEU A 74 4.73 -2.73 -1.85
C LEU A 74 5.45 -3.87 -1.12
N PHE A 75 6.72 -3.67 -0.80
CA PHE A 75 7.52 -4.63 -0.04
C PHE A 75 6.89 -4.94 1.33
N ILE A 76 6.45 -3.92 2.07
CA ILE A 76 5.78 -4.07 3.37
C ILE A 76 4.43 -4.79 3.24
N VAL A 77 3.68 -4.57 2.17
CA VAL A 77 2.46 -5.33 1.85
C VAL A 77 2.81 -6.81 1.71
N GLY A 78 3.87 -7.13 0.97
CA GLY A 78 4.39 -8.49 0.83
C GLY A 78 4.81 -9.11 2.15
N MET A 79 5.56 -8.38 2.97
CA MET A 79 5.98 -8.84 4.30
C MET A 79 4.81 -9.18 5.23
N SER A 80 3.74 -8.42 5.13
CA SER A 80 2.54 -8.61 5.95
C SER A 80 1.68 -9.79 5.49
N MET A 81 1.77 -10.19 4.22
CA MET A 81 0.88 -11.18 3.60
C MET A 81 0.96 -12.57 4.24
N PRO A 82 2.13 -13.20 4.45
CA PRO A 82 2.22 -14.52 5.08
C PRO A 82 1.61 -14.55 6.48
N LEU A 83 1.86 -13.50 7.26
CA LEU A 83 1.35 -13.38 8.64
C LEU A 83 -0.18 -13.22 8.66
N ALA A 84 -0.72 -12.39 7.76
CA ALA A 84 -2.15 -12.15 7.65
C ALA A 84 -2.90 -13.41 7.19
N ILE A 85 -2.38 -14.12 6.18
CA ILE A 85 -2.97 -15.37 5.66
C ILE A 85 -2.93 -16.46 6.73
N ALA A 86 -1.80 -16.66 7.41
CA ALA A 86 -1.67 -17.65 8.47
C ALA A 86 -2.66 -17.38 9.63
N ARG A 87 -2.79 -16.12 10.05
CA ARG A 87 -3.74 -15.72 11.09
C ARG A 87 -5.19 -15.99 10.67
N ARG A 88 -5.56 -15.65 9.43
CA ARG A 88 -6.93 -15.86 8.93
C ARG A 88 -7.29 -17.34 8.83
N LEU A 89 -6.41 -18.16 8.29
CA LEU A 89 -6.61 -19.61 8.20
C LEU A 89 -6.69 -20.28 9.58
N LYS A 90 -5.99 -19.72 10.60
CA LYS A 90 -6.11 -20.18 11.99
C LYS A 90 -7.47 -19.82 12.60
N GLN A 91 -8.03 -18.65 12.25
CA GLN A 91 -9.33 -18.18 12.73
C GLN A 91 -10.51 -18.81 11.98
N ASN A 92 -10.37 -18.95 10.66
CA ASN A 92 -11.35 -19.55 9.77
C ASN A 92 -10.61 -20.36 8.70
N PRO A 93 -10.66 -21.70 8.72
CA PRO A 93 -9.95 -22.55 7.78
C PRO A 93 -10.56 -22.56 6.37
N SER A 94 -11.66 -21.83 6.12
CA SER A 94 -12.31 -21.76 4.81
C SER A 94 -11.44 -21.03 3.79
N HIS A 95 -11.03 -21.75 2.73
CA HIS A 95 -10.32 -21.18 1.60
C HIS A 95 -11.18 -20.19 0.82
N ALA A 96 -12.49 -20.44 0.69
CA ALA A 96 -13.42 -19.54 0.01
C ALA A 96 -13.50 -18.18 0.74
N ALA A 97 -13.58 -18.18 2.09
CA ALA A 97 -13.56 -16.96 2.88
C ALA A 97 -12.24 -16.19 2.74
N LEU A 98 -11.11 -16.89 2.64
CA LEU A 98 -9.79 -16.27 2.38
C LEU A 98 -9.76 -15.59 1.02
N TRP A 99 -10.20 -16.27 -0.04
CA TRP A 99 -10.22 -15.72 -1.40
C TRP A 99 -11.19 -14.54 -1.54
N LEU A 100 -12.37 -14.64 -0.92
CA LEU A 100 -13.31 -13.52 -0.88
C LEU A 100 -12.68 -12.29 -0.23
N HIS A 101 -11.96 -12.47 0.89
CA HIS A 101 -11.26 -11.35 1.52
C HIS A 101 -10.17 -10.76 0.61
N VAL A 102 -9.37 -11.61 -0.05
CA VAL A 102 -8.34 -11.15 -1.00
C VAL A 102 -8.98 -10.34 -2.13
N ALA A 103 -10.06 -10.86 -2.71
CA ALA A 103 -10.79 -10.18 -3.79
C ALA A 103 -11.39 -8.84 -3.34
N LEU A 104 -12.09 -8.81 -2.20
CA LEU A 104 -12.70 -7.57 -1.66
C LEU A 104 -11.64 -6.52 -1.31
N ARG A 105 -10.50 -6.94 -0.74
CA ARG A 105 -9.40 -6.03 -0.44
C ARG A 105 -8.79 -5.43 -1.71
N SER A 106 -8.51 -6.26 -2.70
CA SER A 106 -7.96 -5.80 -3.99
C SER A 106 -8.94 -4.89 -4.71
N CYS A 107 -10.21 -5.28 -4.80
CA CYS A 107 -11.26 -4.49 -5.40
C CYS A 107 -11.40 -3.12 -4.71
N GLY A 108 -11.40 -3.08 -3.37
CA GLY A 108 -11.48 -1.83 -2.63
C GLY A 108 -10.32 -0.88 -2.91
N LEU A 109 -9.09 -1.40 -2.98
CA LEU A 109 -7.92 -0.59 -3.33
C LEU A 109 -8.01 -0.07 -4.77
N ILE A 110 -8.45 -0.90 -5.72
CA ILE A 110 -8.61 -0.51 -7.12
C ILE A 110 -9.70 0.55 -7.27
N VAL A 111 -10.86 0.36 -6.62
CA VAL A 111 -11.97 1.33 -6.65
C VAL A 111 -11.52 2.69 -6.13
N LEU A 112 -10.87 2.74 -4.98
CA LEU A 112 -10.37 4.01 -4.42
C LEU A 112 -9.27 4.62 -5.30
N GLY A 113 -8.36 3.81 -5.82
CA GLY A 113 -7.31 4.26 -6.72
C GLY A 113 -7.85 4.86 -8.02
N LEU A 114 -8.90 4.26 -8.60
CA LEU A 114 -9.54 4.81 -9.80
C LEU A 114 -10.25 6.13 -9.53
N ILE A 115 -10.82 6.35 -8.33
CA ILE A 115 -11.37 7.65 -7.96
C ILE A 115 -10.27 8.71 -7.96
N LEU A 116 -9.14 8.44 -7.30
CA LEU A 116 -8.00 9.37 -7.27
C LEU A 116 -7.45 9.65 -8.67
N ALA A 117 -7.26 8.60 -9.47
CA ALA A 117 -6.70 8.70 -10.83
C ALA A 117 -7.58 9.47 -11.83
N ASN A 118 -8.85 9.66 -11.51
CA ASN A 118 -9.81 10.30 -12.42
C ASN A 118 -10.34 11.65 -11.93
N ALA A 119 -9.95 12.09 -10.74
CA ALA A 119 -10.44 13.36 -10.16
C ALA A 119 -10.20 14.57 -11.09
N ASP A 120 -9.00 14.67 -11.66
CA ASP A 120 -8.60 15.76 -12.56
C ASP A 120 -9.07 15.57 -14.02
N LYS A 121 -9.62 14.39 -14.35
CA LYS A 121 -10.09 14.04 -15.70
C LYS A 121 -11.58 14.29 -15.88
N ALA A 122 -12.29 14.67 -14.81
CA ALA A 122 -13.71 14.96 -14.84
C ALA A 122 -14.01 16.14 -15.76
N ASP A 123 -14.95 15.96 -16.70
CA ASP A 123 -15.36 17.04 -17.60
C ASP A 123 -16.38 17.96 -16.90
N PRO A 124 -15.99 19.23 -16.61
CA PRO A 124 -16.85 20.14 -15.86
C PRO A 124 -18.16 20.51 -16.58
N THR A 125 -18.22 20.31 -17.93
CA THR A 125 -19.40 20.61 -18.73
C THR A 125 -20.40 19.46 -18.80
N ARG A 126 -19.97 18.26 -18.46
CA ARG A 126 -20.75 17.00 -18.57
C ARG A 126 -21.04 16.34 -17.24
N MET A 127 -20.37 16.81 -16.20
CA MET A 127 -20.56 16.34 -14.83
C MET A 127 -21.56 17.23 -14.08
N PRO A 128 -22.47 16.67 -13.28
CA PRO A 128 -23.39 17.48 -12.45
C PRO A 128 -22.70 18.17 -11.26
N ILE A 129 -21.48 17.74 -10.93
CA ILE A 129 -20.66 18.24 -9.82
C ILE A 129 -19.21 18.37 -10.28
N SER A 130 -18.43 19.22 -9.60
CA SER A 130 -17.00 19.39 -9.90
C SER A 130 -16.18 18.11 -9.63
N GLY A 131 -15.05 17.93 -10.31
CA GLY A 131 -14.14 16.82 -10.13
C GLY A 131 -13.70 16.63 -8.66
N PRO A 132 -13.25 17.67 -7.97
CA PRO A 132 -12.92 17.58 -6.53
C PRO A 132 -14.11 17.15 -5.66
N ALA A 133 -15.33 17.66 -5.92
CA ALA A 133 -16.52 17.24 -5.18
C ALA A 133 -16.87 15.77 -5.45
N TRP A 134 -16.75 15.34 -6.70
CA TRP A 134 -16.92 13.93 -7.09
C TRP A 134 -15.93 13.03 -6.37
N ALA A 135 -14.65 13.37 -6.35
CA ALA A 135 -13.62 12.59 -5.69
C ALA A 135 -13.84 12.56 -4.16
N LEU A 136 -14.16 13.71 -3.55
CA LEU A 136 -14.44 13.79 -2.10
C LEU A 136 -15.63 12.92 -1.70
N LEU A 137 -16.71 12.90 -2.48
CA LEU A 137 -17.85 12.00 -2.26
C LEU A 137 -17.45 10.52 -2.40
N GLY A 138 -16.66 10.20 -3.43
CA GLY A 138 -16.16 8.85 -3.65
C GLY A 138 -15.28 8.34 -2.52
N LEU A 139 -14.32 9.16 -2.06
CA LEU A 139 -13.47 8.82 -0.91
C LEU A 139 -14.29 8.69 0.37
N THR A 140 -15.26 9.59 0.60
CA THR A 140 -16.19 9.50 1.74
C THR A 140 -16.99 8.18 1.67
N GLY A 141 -17.53 7.83 0.51
CA GLY A 141 -18.20 6.55 0.29
C GLY A 141 -17.30 5.36 0.65
N GLY A 142 -16.05 5.37 0.20
CA GLY A 142 -15.05 4.37 0.55
C GLY A 142 -14.77 4.31 2.05
N ILE A 143 -14.57 5.44 2.70
CA ILE A 143 -14.37 5.50 4.16
C ILE A 143 -15.54 4.85 4.90
N LEU A 144 -16.78 5.15 4.53
CA LEU A 144 -17.96 4.59 5.16
C LEU A 144 -18.07 3.06 4.96
N VAL A 145 -17.74 2.55 3.78
CA VAL A 145 -17.76 1.11 3.48
C VAL A 145 -16.73 0.35 4.32
N TRP A 146 -15.50 0.86 4.42
CA TRP A 146 -14.39 0.15 5.06
C TRP A 146 -14.11 0.58 6.51
N LEU A 147 -15.01 1.38 7.08
CA LEU A 147 -14.95 1.73 8.49
C LEU A 147 -15.07 0.49 9.38
N VAL A 148 -14.12 0.31 10.29
CA VAL A 148 -14.13 -0.82 11.25
C VAL A 148 -15.27 -0.62 12.25
N PRO A 149 -16.21 -1.58 12.36
CA PRO A 149 -17.34 -1.45 13.27
C PRO A 149 -16.90 -1.46 14.74
N SER A 150 -17.64 -0.72 15.58
CA SER A 150 -17.51 -0.83 17.01
C SER A 150 -17.85 -2.25 17.48
N ARG A 151 -17.20 -2.68 18.56
CA ARG A 151 -17.53 -3.96 19.21
C ARG A 151 -18.85 -3.95 19.98
N ASP A 152 -19.39 -2.74 20.28
CA ASP A 152 -20.67 -2.61 20.96
C ASP A 152 -21.85 -2.95 20.03
N PRO A 153 -22.67 -3.96 20.37
CA PRO A 153 -23.80 -4.39 19.54
C PRO A 153 -24.82 -3.27 19.25
N ARG A 154 -24.92 -2.25 20.13
CA ARG A 154 -25.85 -1.12 19.96
C ARG A 154 -25.60 -0.36 18.65
N TYR A 155 -24.35 -0.30 18.19
CA TYR A 155 -23.98 0.42 16.96
C TYR A 155 -24.03 -0.43 15.70
N ARG A 156 -24.41 -1.72 15.79
CA ARG A 156 -24.42 -2.63 14.62
C ARG A 156 -25.29 -2.12 13.47
N ARG A 157 -26.50 -1.61 13.79
CA ARG A 157 -27.42 -1.04 12.78
C ARG A 157 -26.84 0.24 12.16
N LEU A 158 -26.22 1.10 12.98
CA LEU A 158 -25.56 2.32 12.50
C LEU A 158 -24.45 1.99 11.50
N TYR A 159 -23.54 1.08 11.84
CA TYR A 159 -22.44 0.69 10.92
C TYR A 159 -22.94 0.01 9.65
N LEU A 160 -24.04 -0.74 9.74
CA LEU A 160 -24.69 -1.30 8.52
C LEU A 160 -25.26 -0.18 7.64
N ALA A 161 -25.97 0.79 8.23
CA ALA A 161 -26.50 1.94 7.51
C ALA A 161 -25.38 2.77 6.85
N LEU A 162 -24.27 3.05 7.58
CA LEU A 162 -23.11 3.75 7.04
C LEU A 162 -22.49 3.01 5.85
N ARG A 163 -22.38 1.67 5.90
CA ARG A 163 -21.89 0.87 4.78
C ARG A 163 -22.81 0.91 3.56
N ILE A 164 -24.11 0.86 3.78
CA ILE A 164 -25.11 0.97 2.69
C ILE A 164 -25.02 2.35 2.05
N ILE A 165 -24.99 3.43 2.86
CA ILE A 165 -24.81 4.80 2.37
C ILE A 165 -23.50 4.94 1.59
N GLY A 166 -22.40 4.40 2.14
CA GLY A 166 -21.11 4.42 1.46
C GLY A 166 -21.11 3.69 0.12
N LEU A 167 -21.76 2.51 0.05
CA LEU A 167 -21.91 1.75 -1.20
C LEU A 167 -22.75 2.52 -2.22
N LEU A 168 -23.86 3.11 -1.79
CA LEU A 168 -24.72 3.92 -2.65
C LEU A 168 -23.97 5.15 -3.19
N LEU A 169 -23.17 5.82 -2.34
CA LEU A 169 -22.28 6.91 -2.78
C LEU A 169 -21.27 6.44 -3.83
N LEU A 170 -20.62 5.30 -3.62
CA LEU A 170 -19.68 4.74 -4.62
C LEU A 170 -20.39 4.45 -5.94
N ILE A 171 -21.55 3.79 -5.90
CA ILE A 171 -22.35 3.51 -7.11
C ILE A 171 -22.71 4.84 -7.80
N PHE A 172 -23.18 5.82 -7.05
CA PHE A 172 -23.57 7.11 -7.58
C PHE A 172 -22.40 7.84 -8.27
N VAL A 173 -21.23 7.99 -7.61
CA VAL A 173 -20.09 8.68 -8.21
C VAL A 173 -19.58 7.99 -9.47
N TYR A 174 -19.57 6.65 -9.50
CA TYR A 174 -19.18 5.90 -10.69
C TYR A 174 -20.23 6.04 -11.82
N ALA A 175 -21.50 6.08 -11.50
CA ALA A 175 -22.58 6.23 -12.49
C ALA A 175 -22.57 7.60 -13.19
N ILE A 176 -22.30 8.68 -12.44
CA ILE A 176 -22.33 10.05 -12.97
C ILE A 176 -21.04 10.47 -13.69
N PHE A 177 -19.92 9.72 -13.51
CA PHE A 177 -18.63 10.14 -14.04
C PHE A 177 -18.62 10.21 -15.56
N ARG A 178 -18.15 11.33 -16.08
CA ARG A 178 -17.95 11.57 -17.53
C ARG A 178 -16.64 12.33 -17.73
N ARG A 179 -15.88 11.95 -18.73
CA ARG A 179 -14.70 12.64 -19.21
C ARG A 179 -14.73 12.83 -20.74
N THR A 180 -14.00 13.79 -21.24
CA THR A 180 -13.77 13.95 -22.67
C THR A 180 -12.51 13.22 -23.08
N THR A 181 -12.59 12.43 -24.16
CA THR A 181 -11.42 11.83 -24.81
C THR A 181 -11.04 12.67 -26.01
N GLY A 182 -9.77 13.11 -26.05
CA GLY A 182 -9.23 13.82 -27.22
C GLY A 182 -8.05 14.70 -26.83
N ASN A 183 -6.96 14.64 -27.60
CA ASN A 183 -5.85 15.59 -27.53
C ASN A 183 -6.32 16.91 -28.14
N GLY A 184 -6.75 17.86 -27.31
CA GLY A 184 -6.73 19.31 -27.55
C GLY A 184 -7.19 19.93 -28.88
N SER A 185 -7.58 19.19 -29.89
CA SER A 185 -8.15 19.71 -31.13
C SER A 185 -9.67 19.65 -31.09
N VAL A 186 -10.28 20.79 -31.31
CA VAL A 186 -11.67 21.19 -31.19
C VAL A 186 -12.59 20.46 -32.18
N ALA A 187 -12.70 19.17 -32.10
CA ALA A 187 -13.71 18.41 -32.81
C ALA A 187 -14.24 17.33 -31.91
N HIS A 188 -15.36 17.63 -31.25
CA HIS A 188 -16.28 16.65 -30.64
C HIS A 188 -15.64 15.44 -29.96
N GLY A 189 -14.88 15.66 -28.88
CA GLY A 189 -14.32 14.56 -28.10
C GLY A 189 -15.43 13.62 -27.64
N SER A 190 -15.27 12.33 -27.91
CA SER A 190 -16.25 11.32 -27.48
C SER A 190 -16.33 11.30 -25.97
N VAL A 191 -17.54 11.15 -25.44
CA VAL A 191 -17.76 10.95 -24.02
C VAL A 191 -17.20 9.60 -23.61
N ALA A 192 -16.34 9.59 -22.61
CA ALA A 192 -15.83 8.36 -22.04
C ALA A 192 -16.13 8.30 -20.53
N TRP A 193 -16.11 7.09 -20.04
CA TRP A 193 -16.26 6.78 -18.63
C TRP A 193 -14.87 6.75 -17.95
N ILE A 194 -14.77 6.14 -16.79
CA ILE A 194 -13.54 5.98 -15.98
C ILE A 194 -12.34 5.57 -16.85
N ASP A 195 -11.23 6.25 -16.67
CA ASP A 195 -9.95 5.85 -17.25
C ASP A 195 -9.27 4.81 -16.34
N GLY A 196 -9.25 3.56 -16.81
CA GLY A 196 -8.59 2.46 -16.13
C GLY A 196 -7.13 2.27 -16.51
N SER A 197 -6.55 3.12 -17.36
CA SER A 197 -5.17 2.95 -17.86
C SER A 197 -4.12 3.08 -16.76
N TYR A 198 -4.38 3.92 -15.77
CA TYR A 198 -3.54 4.08 -14.58
C TYR A 198 -4.42 4.19 -13.33
N PRO A 199 -4.42 3.17 -12.45
CA PRO A 199 -5.31 3.11 -11.30
C PRO A 199 -4.74 3.78 -10.04
N GLU A 200 -3.80 4.69 -10.17
CA GLU A 200 -3.07 5.35 -9.11
C GLU A 200 -2.32 4.36 -8.18
N ILE A 201 -1.60 4.86 -7.19
CA ILE A 201 -0.79 4.04 -6.26
C ILE A 201 -1.63 3.00 -5.51
N LEU A 202 -2.83 3.37 -5.05
CA LEU A 202 -3.72 2.43 -4.33
C LEU A 202 -4.15 1.27 -5.22
N GLY A 203 -4.55 1.55 -6.45
CA GLY A 203 -4.94 0.51 -7.40
C GLY A 203 -3.77 -0.38 -7.81
N LEU A 204 -2.57 0.19 -8.00
CA LEU A 204 -1.34 -0.59 -8.24
C LEU A 204 -1.05 -1.55 -7.09
N ILE A 205 -1.23 -1.12 -5.83
CA ILE A 205 -1.11 -1.99 -4.65
C ILE A 205 -2.16 -3.10 -4.70
N GLY A 206 -3.42 -2.77 -5.07
CA GLY A 206 -4.50 -3.73 -5.21
C GLY A 206 -4.20 -4.83 -6.22
N TYR A 207 -3.73 -4.47 -7.41
CA TYR A 207 -3.32 -5.40 -8.46
C TYR A 207 -2.10 -6.24 -8.04
N ALA A 208 -1.05 -5.63 -7.49
CA ALA A 208 0.14 -6.34 -7.07
C ALA A 208 -0.15 -7.32 -5.92
N TYR A 209 -0.98 -6.92 -4.94
CA TYR A 209 -1.42 -7.77 -3.85
C TYR A 209 -2.22 -8.97 -4.36
N PHE A 210 -3.17 -8.76 -5.28
CA PHE A 210 -3.97 -9.83 -5.88
C PHE A 210 -3.10 -10.82 -6.65
N SER A 211 -2.20 -10.30 -7.50
CA SER A 211 -1.27 -11.11 -8.30
C SER A 211 -0.41 -12.03 -7.42
N VAL A 212 0.17 -11.46 -6.37
CA VAL A 212 1.01 -12.22 -5.44
C VAL A 212 0.18 -13.22 -4.63
N ALA A 213 -1.05 -12.86 -4.24
CA ALA A 213 -1.95 -13.79 -3.56
C ALA A 213 -2.29 -15.01 -4.43
N LEU A 214 -2.52 -14.80 -5.75
CA LEU A 214 -2.77 -15.89 -6.71
C LEU A 214 -1.60 -16.89 -6.79
N LEU A 215 -0.38 -16.41 -6.67
CA LEU A 215 0.82 -17.25 -6.72
C LEU A 215 1.15 -17.87 -5.36
N TYR A 216 1.11 -17.06 -4.31
CA TYR A 216 1.56 -17.46 -2.97
C TYR A 216 0.58 -18.40 -2.26
N ILE A 217 -0.74 -18.11 -2.27
CA ILE A 217 -1.71 -18.89 -1.48
C ILE A 217 -1.72 -20.37 -1.86
N PRO A 218 -1.79 -20.76 -3.15
CA PRO A 218 -1.74 -22.18 -3.53
C PRO A 218 -0.41 -22.85 -3.20
N THR A 219 0.69 -22.11 -3.35
CA THR A 219 2.05 -22.65 -3.24
C THR A 219 2.70 -22.46 -1.86
N ARG A 220 2.00 -21.85 -0.89
CA ARG A 220 2.52 -21.47 0.43
C ARG A 220 3.11 -22.61 1.26
N ARG A 221 2.76 -23.86 0.93
CA ARG A 221 3.31 -25.05 1.61
C ARG A 221 4.74 -25.36 1.17
N TRP A 222 5.15 -24.90 -0.01
CA TRP A 222 6.49 -25.12 -0.54
C TRP A 222 7.41 -23.97 -0.12
N GLN A 223 8.43 -24.31 0.64
CA GLN A 223 9.31 -23.30 1.23
C GLN A 223 10.07 -22.47 0.18
N TRP A 224 10.35 -23.03 -0.99
CA TRP A 224 11.07 -22.37 -2.08
C TRP A 224 10.16 -21.60 -3.06
N ALA A 225 8.85 -21.83 -3.00
CA ALA A 225 7.92 -21.22 -3.95
C ALA A 225 7.97 -19.68 -3.96
N PRO A 226 8.04 -18.97 -2.83
CA PRO A 226 8.14 -17.49 -2.86
C PRO A 226 9.39 -17.01 -3.61
N LEU A 227 10.54 -17.67 -3.42
CA LEU A 227 11.78 -17.33 -4.11
C LEU A 227 11.70 -17.63 -5.62
N ALA A 228 11.12 -18.77 -5.98
CA ALA A 228 10.91 -19.15 -7.38
C ALA A 228 9.97 -18.17 -8.09
N TRP A 229 8.87 -17.77 -7.45
CA TRP A 229 7.95 -16.77 -8.00
C TRP A 229 8.58 -15.38 -8.09
N PHE A 230 9.37 -14.97 -7.10
CA PHE A 230 10.14 -13.74 -7.16
C PHE A 230 11.09 -13.72 -8.38
N ALA A 231 11.84 -14.79 -8.58
CA ALA A 231 12.74 -14.93 -9.73
C ALA A 231 11.96 -14.92 -11.06
N ALA A 232 10.84 -15.65 -11.13
CA ALA A 232 9.99 -15.72 -12.33
C ALA A 232 9.39 -14.35 -12.68
N LEU A 233 8.85 -13.61 -11.70
CA LEU A 233 8.28 -12.27 -11.92
C LEU A 233 9.35 -11.27 -12.34
N THR A 234 10.54 -11.35 -11.75
CA THR A 234 11.67 -10.48 -12.11
C THR A 234 12.17 -10.78 -13.51
N ALA A 235 12.32 -12.05 -13.86
CA ALA A 235 12.70 -12.48 -15.20
C ALA A 235 11.66 -12.07 -16.24
N PHE A 236 10.37 -12.25 -15.95
CA PHE A 236 9.27 -11.81 -16.79
C PHE A 236 9.34 -10.30 -17.06
N CYS A 237 9.55 -9.49 -16.01
CA CYS A 237 9.75 -8.06 -16.13
C CYS A 237 10.97 -7.73 -17.03
N ALA A 238 12.09 -8.41 -16.82
CA ALA A 238 13.30 -8.19 -17.61
C ALA A 238 13.09 -8.52 -19.10
N LEU A 239 12.41 -9.61 -19.42
CA LEU A 239 12.11 -10.03 -20.79
C LEU A 239 11.20 -9.03 -21.52
N ILE A 240 10.21 -8.46 -20.82
CA ILE A 240 9.33 -7.42 -21.38
C ILE A 240 10.12 -6.13 -21.63
N VAL A 241 10.90 -5.67 -20.64
CA VAL A 241 11.67 -4.43 -20.76
C VAL A 241 12.78 -4.56 -21.82
N ALA A 242 13.39 -5.74 -21.96
CA ALA A 242 14.34 -6.08 -23.02
C ALA A 242 13.68 -6.24 -24.40
N ARG A 243 12.34 -6.15 -24.50
CA ARG A 243 11.55 -6.36 -25.72
C ARG A 243 11.70 -7.76 -26.34
N ILE A 244 12.16 -8.74 -25.57
CA ILE A 244 12.23 -10.14 -25.99
C ILE A 244 10.82 -10.73 -25.99
N LEU A 245 10.02 -10.40 -24.95
CA LEU A 245 8.62 -10.75 -24.86
C LEU A 245 7.76 -9.53 -25.22
N PRO A 246 6.97 -9.57 -26.32
CA PRO A 246 6.16 -8.43 -26.72
C PRO A 246 5.01 -8.22 -25.71
N TRP A 247 4.81 -6.96 -25.32
CA TRP A 247 3.64 -6.58 -24.52
C TRP A 247 2.44 -6.37 -25.46
N PRO A 248 1.26 -6.96 -25.17
CA PRO A 248 0.09 -6.74 -25.99
C PRO A 248 -0.32 -5.26 -25.98
N PRO A 249 -0.39 -4.59 -27.14
CA PRO A 249 -0.58 -3.12 -27.22
C PRO A 249 -1.94 -2.65 -26.67
N HIS A 250 -2.90 -3.56 -26.55
CA HIS A 250 -4.25 -3.26 -26.05
C HIS A 250 -4.39 -3.42 -24.52
N LEU A 251 -3.39 -3.99 -23.82
CA LEU A 251 -3.44 -4.16 -22.38
C LEU A 251 -2.72 -2.99 -21.71
N PRO A 252 -3.42 -2.20 -20.90
CA PRO A 252 -2.79 -1.18 -20.08
C PRO A 252 -1.75 -1.83 -19.15
N LEU A 253 -0.59 -1.23 -19.05
CA LEU A 253 0.59 -1.76 -18.34
C LEU A 253 0.30 -2.12 -16.87
N TYR A 254 -0.69 -1.50 -16.27
CA TYR A 254 -1.01 -1.61 -14.86
C TYR A 254 -2.29 -2.38 -14.55
N VAL A 255 -3.18 -2.56 -15.53
CA VAL A 255 -4.53 -3.13 -15.31
C VAL A 255 -4.54 -4.65 -15.40
N TRP A 256 -3.56 -5.24 -16.07
CA TRP A 256 -3.41 -6.69 -16.10
C TRP A 256 -3.00 -7.23 -14.71
N PRO A 257 -3.52 -8.37 -14.22
CA PRO A 257 -3.27 -8.86 -12.87
C PRO A 257 -1.80 -8.93 -12.47
N PHE A 258 -0.93 -9.28 -13.41
CA PHE A 258 0.50 -9.34 -13.17
C PHE A 258 1.23 -8.07 -13.66
N GLY A 259 0.60 -7.23 -14.47
CA GLY A 259 1.25 -6.12 -15.15
C GLY A 259 2.48 -6.61 -15.90
N THR A 260 3.56 -5.85 -15.84
CA THR A 260 4.89 -6.30 -16.30
C THR A 260 5.59 -7.23 -15.31
N GLY A 261 4.97 -7.61 -14.21
CA GLY A 261 5.61 -8.32 -13.10
C GLY A 261 6.37 -7.41 -12.11
N ALA A 262 6.61 -6.16 -12.44
CA ALA A 262 7.41 -5.23 -11.64
C ALA A 262 6.88 -5.05 -10.21
N SER A 263 5.65 -4.55 -10.04
CA SER A 263 5.06 -4.34 -8.72
C SER A 263 4.86 -5.65 -7.95
N ALA A 264 4.48 -6.72 -8.65
CA ALA A 264 4.32 -8.05 -8.07
C ALA A 264 5.65 -8.64 -7.58
N SER A 265 6.77 -8.41 -8.30
CA SER A 265 8.10 -8.86 -7.85
C SER A 265 8.52 -8.18 -6.54
N ILE A 266 8.25 -6.88 -6.38
CA ILE A 266 8.56 -6.15 -5.14
C ILE A 266 7.73 -6.69 -3.96
N VAL A 267 6.42 -6.93 -4.16
CA VAL A 267 5.56 -7.55 -3.14
C VAL A 267 6.08 -8.96 -2.80
N MET A 268 6.47 -9.75 -3.82
CA MET A 268 6.99 -11.09 -3.61
C MET A 268 8.35 -11.08 -2.88
N ALA A 269 9.21 -10.08 -3.11
CA ALA A 269 10.45 -9.88 -2.33
C ALA A 269 10.14 -9.70 -0.84
N GLY A 270 9.08 -8.96 -0.51
CA GLY A 270 8.57 -8.83 0.86
C GLY A 270 8.10 -10.18 1.43
N VAL A 271 7.38 -10.99 0.65
CA VAL A 271 6.96 -12.35 1.05
C VAL A 271 8.18 -13.22 1.34
N VAL A 272 9.20 -13.24 0.45
CA VAL A 272 10.45 -13.98 0.65
C VAL A 272 11.12 -13.56 1.95
N THR A 273 11.28 -12.26 2.17
CA THR A 273 11.91 -11.72 3.39
C THR A 273 11.15 -12.12 4.65
N SER A 274 9.82 -12.03 4.63
CA SER A 274 8.96 -12.47 5.73
C SER A 274 9.14 -13.96 6.04
N THR A 275 9.19 -14.80 5.01
CA THR A 275 9.36 -16.25 5.18
C THR A 275 10.76 -16.64 5.67
N ILE A 276 11.78 -15.84 5.36
CA ILE A 276 13.15 -16.05 5.87
C ILE A 276 13.28 -15.58 7.32
N VAL A 277 12.86 -14.34 7.61
CA VAL A 277 13.16 -13.68 8.90
C VAL A 277 12.17 -14.05 9.99
N LEU A 278 10.88 -14.17 9.67
CA LEU A 278 9.79 -14.25 10.65
C LEU A 278 9.29 -15.68 10.94
N ARG A 279 9.92 -16.71 10.38
CA ARG A 279 9.62 -18.12 10.72
C ARG A 279 10.62 -18.65 11.75
N PRO A 280 10.24 -18.69 13.04
CA PRO A 280 11.16 -19.07 14.11
C PRO A 280 11.62 -20.53 14.02
N ASP A 281 10.79 -21.41 13.46
CA ASP A 281 11.02 -22.86 13.41
C ASP A 281 12.02 -23.29 12.33
N TYR A 282 12.44 -22.35 11.48
CA TYR A 282 13.20 -22.67 10.29
C TYR A 282 14.72 -22.78 10.55
N LYS A 283 15.30 -21.78 11.27
CA LYS A 283 16.75 -21.71 11.52
C LYS A 283 17.06 -20.77 12.68
N SER A 284 18.33 -20.77 13.15
CA SER A 284 18.80 -19.81 14.14
C SER A 284 18.59 -18.36 13.66
N LEU A 285 18.43 -17.43 14.59
CA LEU A 285 18.27 -15.99 14.28
C LEU A 285 19.43 -15.46 13.40
N ARG A 286 20.67 -15.84 13.75
CA ARG A 286 21.88 -15.46 12.99
C ARG A 286 21.76 -15.93 11.52
N THR A 287 21.39 -17.18 11.31
CA THR A 287 21.26 -17.74 9.95
C THR A 287 20.14 -17.01 9.16
N ARG A 288 19.01 -16.70 9.79
CA ARG A 288 17.92 -15.97 9.13
C ARG A 288 18.34 -14.57 8.71
N ILE A 289 19.07 -13.84 9.57
CA ILE A 289 19.61 -12.51 9.25
C ILE A 289 20.63 -12.61 8.10
N LEU A 290 21.54 -13.58 8.14
CA LEU A 290 22.54 -13.77 7.09
C LEU A 290 21.91 -14.15 5.74
N LEU A 291 20.86 -14.99 5.74
CA LEU A 291 20.12 -15.30 4.53
C LEU A 291 19.38 -14.09 3.96
N ALA A 292 18.78 -13.26 4.81
CA ALA A 292 18.13 -12.03 4.37
C ALA A 292 19.14 -10.99 3.84
N LEU A 293 20.31 -10.86 4.48
CA LEU A 293 21.42 -10.04 3.96
C LEU A 293 21.93 -10.56 2.62
N GLY A 294 22.13 -11.88 2.50
CA GLY A 294 22.53 -12.51 1.23
C GLY A 294 21.50 -12.27 0.13
N PHE A 295 20.20 -12.34 0.45
CA PHE A 295 19.12 -12.02 -0.47
C PHE A 295 19.15 -10.55 -0.91
N ALA A 296 19.37 -9.60 0.01
CA ALA A 296 19.53 -8.19 -0.32
C ALA A 296 20.73 -7.95 -1.24
N VAL A 297 21.89 -8.52 -0.92
CA VAL A 297 23.10 -8.41 -1.75
C VAL A 297 22.88 -9.01 -3.13
N ALA A 298 22.25 -10.18 -3.23
CA ALA A 298 21.93 -10.81 -4.50
C ALA A 298 21.00 -9.94 -5.37
N MET A 299 20.00 -9.29 -4.77
CA MET A 299 19.12 -8.36 -5.48
C MET A 299 19.89 -7.11 -5.96
N LEU A 300 20.75 -6.54 -5.13
CA LEU A 300 21.56 -5.38 -5.52
C LEU A 300 22.57 -5.74 -6.62
N ALA A 301 23.19 -6.92 -6.54
CA ALA A 301 24.08 -7.43 -7.59
C ALA A 301 23.31 -7.68 -8.90
N ALA A 302 22.12 -8.29 -8.83
CA ALA A 302 21.27 -8.48 -10.00
C ALA A 302 20.80 -7.13 -10.59
N ALA A 303 20.49 -6.13 -9.75
CA ALA A 303 20.18 -4.78 -10.21
C ALA A 303 21.38 -4.16 -10.97
N TRP A 304 22.58 -4.34 -10.47
CA TRP A 304 23.80 -3.90 -11.14
C TRP A 304 23.99 -4.58 -12.52
N ILE A 305 23.83 -5.91 -12.57
CA ILE A 305 23.95 -6.68 -13.82
C ILE A 305 22.91 -6.23 -14.86
N LEU A 306 21.69 -5.91 -14.42
CA LEU A 306 20.58 -5.50 -15.26
C LEU A 306 20.57 -3.98 -15.58
N THR A 307 21.60 -3.22 -15.18
CA THR A 307 21.72 -1.79 -15.49
C THR A 307 21.54 -1.44 -16.97
N PRO A 308 21.98 -2.27 -17.95
CA PRO A 308 21.72 -2.01 -19.37
C PRO A 308 20.23 -1.91 -19.76
N LEU A 309 19.31 -2.45 -18.94
CA LEU A 309 17.86 -2.28 -19.14
C LEU A 309 17.33 -0.94 -18.64
N GLY A 310 18.22 -0.08 -18.14
CA GLY A 310 17.92 1.21 -17.53
C GLY A 310 17.34 1.10 -16.13
N ILE A 311 17.38 2.21 -15.38
CA ILE A 311 16.79 2.30 -14.05
C ILE A 311 15.71 3.38 -14.06
N SER A 312 14.44 3.00 -13.85
CA SER A 312 13.32 3.94 -13.83
C SER A 312 12.08 3.38 -13.14
N LYS A 313 11.52 4.17 -12.20
CA LYS A 313 10.22 3.92 -11.59
C LYS A 313 9.10 4.00 -12.63
N ILE A 314 9.13 5.03 -13.48
CA ILE A 314 8.04 5.32 -14.44
C ILE A 314 7.94 4.22 -15.50
N ARG A 315 9.09 3.71 -15.97
CA ARG A 315 9.15 2.58 -16.90
C ARG A 315 9.01 1.22 -16.20
N ALA A 316 8.93 1.20 -14.87
CA ALA A 316 8.84 0.00 -14.04
C ALA A 316 9.91 -1.05 -14.38
N THR A 317 11.18 -0.63 -14.43
CA THR A 317 12.30 -1.51 -14.86
C THR A 317 12.66 -2.53 -13.77
N PRO A 318 13.17 -3.73 -14.16
CA PRO A 318 13.60 -4.74 -13.20
C PRO A 318 14.73 -4.27 -12.30
N THR A 319 15.63 -3.43 -12.83
CA THR A 319 16.72 -2.80 -12.09
C THR A 319 16.20 -1.96 -10.92
N TRP A 320 15.19 -1.11 -11.16
CA TRP A 320 14.53 -0.33 -10.12
C TRP A 320 13.84 -1.23 -9.08
N CYS A 321 13.16 -2.30 -9.52
CA CYS A 321 12.50 -3.24 -8.62
C CYS A 321 13.49 -3.93 -7.68
N LEU A 322 14.59 -4.43 -8.24
CA LEU A 322 15.63 -5.13 -7.49
C LEU A 322 16.39 -4.21 -6.52
N ALA A 323 16.81 -3.03 -6.99
CA ALA A 323 17.52 -2.05 -6.16
C ALA A 323 16.65 -1.58 -4.99
N SER A 324 15.37 -1.25 -5.26
CA SER A 324 14.42 -0.84 -4.23
C SER A 324 14.12 -1.97 -3.24
N SER A 325 13.95 -3.20 -3.72
CA SER A 325 13.69 -4.36 -2.85
C SER A 325 14.90 -4.69 -1.97
N GLY A 326 16.13 -4.63 -2.53
CA GLY A 326 17.36 -4.82 -1.76
C GLY A 326 17.51 -3.79 -0.65
N ALA A 327 17.28 -2.51 -0.97
CA ALA A 327 17.28 -1.43 0.00
C ALA A 327 16.17 -1.60 1.06
N ALA A 328 14.97 -2.07 0.67
CA ALA A 328 13.88 -2.33 1.60
C ALA A 328 14.21 -3.44 2.59
N VAL A 329 14.89 -4.53 2.15
CA VAL A 329 15.36 -5.59 3.07
C VAL A 329 16.33 -5.03 4.08
N LEU A 330 17.32 -4.22 3.65
CA LEU A 330 18.30 -3.62 4.56
C LEU A 330 17.63 -2.69 5.57
N ALA A 331 16.72 -1.82 5.11
CA ALA A 331 15.94 -0.94 5.98
C ALA A 331 15.10 -1.73 6.99
N PHE A 332 14.43 -2.80 6.53
CA PHE A 332 13.67 -3.68 7.42
C PHE A 332 14.55 -4.37 8.47
N LEU A 333 15.71 -4.93 8.09
CA LEU A 333 16.61 -5.59 9.02
C LEU A 333 17.13 -4.62 10.08
N LEU A 334 17.44 -3.37 9.70
CA LEU A 334 17.80 -2.31 10.65
C LEU A 334 16.67 -2.04 11.65
N LEU A 335 15.45 -1.86 11.17
CA LEU A 335 14.29 -1.64 12.03
C LEU A 335 13.97 -2.85 12.89
N TYR A 336 14.10 -4.06 12.35
CA TYR A 336 13.92 -5.31 13.09
C TYR A 336 14.93 -5.41 14.24
N TRP A 337 16.20 -5.08 13.98
CA TRP A 337 17.23 -5.03 15.01
C TRP A 337 16.91 -4.02 16.12
N ILE A 338 16.49 -2.79 15.75
CA ILE A 338 16.20 -1.72 16.72
C ILE A 338 14.91 -2.03 17.51
N CYS A 339 13.83 -2.39 16.80
CA CYS A 339 12.49 -2.40 17.37
C CYS A 339 12.12 -3.76 17.99
N ASP A 340 12.49 -4.88 17.35
CA ASP A 340 12.09 -6.20 17.81
C ASP A 340 13.20 -6.85 18.66
N LEU A 341 14.49 -6.80 18.24
CA LEU A 341 15.58 -7.42 18.98
C LEU A 341 16.04 -6.58 20.17
N ARG A 342 16.13 -5.25 20.01
CA ARG A 342 16.50 -4.31 21.09
C ARG A 342 15.29 -3.74 21.83
N SER A 343 14.06 -4.06 21.41
CA SER A 343 12.81 -3.59 22.01
C SER A 343 12.71 -2.05 22.13
N ARG A 344 13.44 -1.31 21.28
CA ARG A 344 13.45 0.15 21.29
C ARG A 344 12.41 0.71 20.32
N THR A 345 11.16 0.89 20.78
CA THR A 345 10.05 1.38 19.93
C THR A 345 9.55 2.77 20.32
N ARG A 346 10.02 3.35 21.45
CA ARG A 346 9.52 4.64 21.97
C ARG A 346 9.72 5.81 21.01
N TRP A 347 10.83 5.83 20.26
CA TRP A 347 11.14 6.85 19.28
C TRP A 347 10.12 6.91 18.13
N ALA A 348 9.45 5.82 17.82
CA ALA A 348 8.55 5.67 16.68
C ALA A 348 7.06 5.89 17.06
N VAL A 349 6.76 6.36 18.28
CA VAL A 349 5.37 6.56 18.76
C VAL A 349 4.57 7.47 17.84
N PHE A 350 5.21 8.46 17.21
CA PHE A 350 4.54 9.43 16.32
C PHE A 350 4.15 8.83 14.96
N VAL A 351 4.88 7.82 14.45
CA VAL A 351 4.57 7.17 13.15
C VAL A 351 3.74 5.89 13.30
N LYS A 352 3.76 5.26 14.46
CA LYS A 352 3.05 4.00 14.69
C LYS A 352 1.55 4.05 14.36
N PRO A 353 0.79 5.11 14.74
CA PRO A 353 -0.63 5.23 14.36
C PRO A 353 -0.85 5.23 12.85
N ALA A 354 0.02 5.88 12.07
CA ALA A 354 -0.04 5.88 10.62
C ALA A 354 0.21 4.48 10.03
N GLY A 355 1.13 3.71 10.61
CA GLY A 355 1.36 2.32 10.24
C GLY A 355 0.20 1.38 10.60
N GLU A 356 -0.54 1.68 11.67
CA GLU A 356 -1.72 0.88 12.11
C GLU A 356 -2.99 1.20 11.29
N ASN A 357 -3.14 2.43 10.81
CA ASN A 357 -4.31 2.94 10.09
C ASN A 357 -3.92 3.52 8.72
N THR A 358 -3.16 2.74 7.98
CA THR A 358 -2.44 3.16 6.77
C THR A 358 -3.37 3.72 5.70
N LEU A 359 -4.51 3.06 5.44
CA LEU A 359 -5.44 3.51 4.41
C LEU A 359 -6.02 4.89 4.75
N LEU A 360 -6.49 5.10 5.99
CA LEU A 360 -7.00 6.40 6.40
C LEU A 360 -5.91 7.48 6.29
N THR A 361 -4.70 7.18 6.78
CA THR A 361 -3.57 8.12 6.72
C THR A 361 -3.23 8.50 5.28
N TYR A 362 -3.31 7.55 4.34
CA TYR A 362 -3.08 7.78 2.92
C TYR A 362 -4.13 8.71 2.31
N LEU A 363 -5.40 8.55 2.67
CA LEU A 363 -6.50 9.33 2.09
C LEU A 363 -6.63 10.75 2.68
N LEU A 364 -6.07 11.01 3.87
CA LEU A 364 -6.20 12.32 4.54
C LEU A 364 -5.68 13.51 3.71
N PRO A 365 -4.50 13.45 3.05
CA PRO A 365 -4.03 14.51 2.17
C PRO A 365 -5.00 14.83 1.04
N ASP A 366 -5.51 13.79 0.35
CA ASP A 366 -6.44 13.97 -0.77
C ASP A 366 -7.77 14.56 -0.32
N LEU A 367 -8.29 14.12 0.84
CA LEU A 367 -9.47 14.74 1.45
C LEU A 367 -9.27 16.24 1.73
N TYR A 368 -8.08 16.60 2.22
CA TYR A 368 -7.73 18.01 2.43
C TYR A 368 -7.68 18.78 1.10
N TYR A 369 -6.98 18.27 0.08
CA TYR A 369 -6.85 18.96 -1.21
C TYR A 369 -8.20 19.11 -1.92
N PHE A 370 -9.03 18.07 -1.94
CA PHE A 370 -10.36 18.18 -2.55
C PHE A 370 -11.28 19.14 -1.78
N LEU A 371 -11.22 19.14 -0.45
CA LEU A 371 -11.99 20.08 0.36
C LEU A 371 -11.56 21.53 0.10
N THR A 372 -10.25 21.81 0.11
CA THR A 372 -9.73 23.17 -0.15
C THR A 372 -10.07 23.65 -1.56
N ALA A 373 -10.01 22.77 -2.55
CA ALA A 373 -10.42 23.07 -3.93
C ALA A 373 -11.91 23.44 -4.03
N ILE A 374 -12.80 22.72 -3.30
CA ILE A 374 -14.24 23.00 -3.30
C ILE A 374 -14.56 24.36 -2.66
N ILE A 375 -13.92 24.69 -1.54
CA ILE A 375 -14.14 25.97 -0.84
C ILE A 375 -13.39 27.17 -1.46
N GLY A 376 -12.58 26.92 -2.52
CA GLY A 376 -11.80 27.97 -3.18
C GLY A 376 -10.61 28.49 -2.36
N PHE A 377 -10.09 27.70 -1.43
CA PHE A 377 -8.94 28.07 -0.60
C PHE A 377 -7.63 27.69 -1.28
N HIS A 378 -7.06 28.60 -2.08
CA HIS A 378 -5.87 28.39 -2.87
C HIS A 378 -4.59 29.01 -2.29
N TYR A 379 -4.62 29.50 -1.04
CA TYR A 379 -3.49 30.20 -0.44
C TYR A 379 -2.20 29.40 -0.49
N PHE A 380 -2.25 28.14 -0.09
CA PHE A 380 -1.06 27.26 -0.08
C PHE A 380 -0.69 26.69 -1.45
N GLU A 381 -1.51 26.89 -2.47
CA GLU A 381 -1.17 26.55 -3.86
C GLU A 381 -0.30 27.62 -4.51
N THR A 382 -0.42 28.87 -4.05
CA THR A 382 0.29 30.03 -4.58
C THR A 382 1.45 30.51 -3.71
N HIS A 383 1.35 30.31 -2.39
CA HIS A 383 2.33 30.76 -1.41
C HIS A 383 3.11 29.59 -0.80
N LEU A 384 4.35 29.88 -0.35
CA LEU A 384 5.22 28.86 0.28
C LEU A 384 5.49 27.63 -0.60
N ARG A 385 5.61 27.82 -1.92
CA ARG A 385 5.86 26.75 -2.91
C ARG A 385 7.24 26.86 -3.57
N SER A 386 8.22 27.46 -2.90
CA SER A 386 9.59 27.56 -3.41
C SER A 386 10.62 27.49 -2.29
N GLY A 387 11.73 26.80 -2.53
CA GLY A 387 12.87 26.73 -1.63
C GLY A 387 12.53 26.21 -0.23
N TRP A 388 13.27 26.67 0.78
CA TRP A 388 13.10 26.27 2.18
C TRP A 388 11.71 26.54 2.78
N PRO A 389 11.04 27.69 2.51
CA PRO A 389 9.66 27.90 2.97
C PRO A 389 8.70 26.79 2.53
N GLY A 390 8.86 26.31 1.29
CA GLY A 390 8.08 25.19 0.79
C GLY A 390 8.37 23.87 1.53
N VAL A 391 9.64 23.59 1.82
CA VAL A 391 10.04 22.41 2.60
C VAL A 391 9.42 22.45 4.00
N ILE A 392 9.51 23.59 4.68
CA ILE A 392 8.94 23.78 6.03
C ILE A 392 7.42 23.57 6.00
N ARG A 393 6.74 24.13 5.00
CA ARG A 393 5.30 23.92 4.81
C ARG A 393 4.97 22.43 4.68
N SER A 394 5.70 21.70 3.82
CA SER A 394 5.48 20.28 3.58
C SER A 394 5.74 19.44 4.84
N LEU A 395 6.74 19.81 5.65
CA LEU A 395 7.01 19.16 6.95
C LEU A 395 5.85 19.40 7.94
N VAL A 396 5.38 20.66 8.05
CA VAL A 396 4.25 21.01 8.92
C VAL A 396 2.97 20.29 8.48
N PHE A 397 2.68 20.28 7.18
CA PHE A 397 1.55 19.55 6.61
C PHE A 397 1.61 18.06 6.96
N THR A 398 2.76 17.43 6.73
CA THR A 398 2.99 16.01 7.08
C THR A 398 2.75 15.75 8.57
N ALA A 399 3.30 16.61 9.44
CA ALA A 399 3.12 16.48 10.88
C ALA A 399 1.63 16.63 11.30
N LEU A 400 0.89 17.54 10.69
CA LEU A 400 -0.56 17.71 10.91
C LEU A 400 -1.34 16.48 10.47
N ILE A 401 -1.09 15.93 9.29
CA ILE A 401 -1.74 14.71 8.79
C ILE A 401 -1.47 13.53 9.73
N LEU A 402 -0.22 13.35 10.19
CA LEU A 402 0.12 12.31 11.16
C LEU A 402 -0.58 12.51 12.50
N ALA A 403 -0.68 13.75 12.98
CA ALA A 403 -1.38 14.08 14.22
C ALA A 403 -2.89 13.77 14.11
N ILE A 404 -3.53 14.15 12.98
CA ILE A 404 -4.94 13.84 12.70
C ILE A 404 -5.13 12.32 12.64
N SER A 405 -4.27 11.61 11.92
CA SER A 405 -4.30 10.15 11.84
C SER A 405 -4.17 9.50 13.22
N ALA A 406 -3.27 10.00 14.06
CA ALA A 406 -3.09 9.52 15.42
C ALA A 406 -4.34 9.78 16.29
N LEU A 407 -4.95 10.97 16.19
CA LEU A 407 -6.17 11.31 16.89
C LEU A 407 -7.34 10.40 16.49
N LEU A 408 -7.57 10.22 15.19
CA LEU A 408 -8.63 9.35 14.66
C LEU A 408 -8.40 7.89 15.08
N THR A 409 -7.16 7.41 15.03
CA THR A 409 -6.79 6.06 15.45
C THR A 409 -7.03 5.85 16.96
N ARG A 410 -6.72 6.85 17.81
CA ARG A 410 -7.03 6.85 19.27
C ARG A 410 -8.53 6.84 19.51
N ARG A 411 -9.31 7.54 18.70
CA ARG A 411 -10.78 7.55 18.74
C ARG A 411 -11.40 6.27 18.15
N ARG A 412 -10.57 5.28 17.78
CA ARG A 412 -10.96 3.99 17.20
C ARG A 412 -11.61 4.12 15.81
N ILE A 413 -11.42 5.24 15.12
CA ILE A 413 -11.79 5.42 13.71
C ILE A 413 -10.67 4.81 12.89
N ARG A 414 -10.91 3.61 12.35
CA ARG A 414 -9.94 2.84 11.57
C ARG A 414 -10.58 2.34 10.30
N LEU A 415 -9.80 2.35 9.22
CA LEU A 415 -10.20 1.73 7.96
C LEU A 415 -9.48 0.40 7.79
N GLN A 416 -10.23 -0.62 7.39
CA GLN A 416 -9.67 -1.94 7.11
C GLN A 416 -10.34 -2.54 5.88
N LEU A 417 -9.51 -2.84 4.86
CA LEU A 417 -9.84 -3.57 3.65
C LEU A 417 -9.68 -5.08 3.85
#